data_ceb931b609bb1f668d6cbbc61d6870e2
#
_entry.id   ceb931b609bb1f668d6cbbc61d6870e2
#
_cell.length_a   1.000
_cell.length_b   1.000
_cell.length_c   1.000
_cell.angle_alpha   90.00
_cell.angle_beta   90.00
_cell.angle_gamma   90.00
#
_symmetry.space_group_name_H-M   'P 1'
#
loop_
_entity.id
_entity.type
_entity.pdbx_description
1 polymer ?
#
loop_
_entity_poly.entity_id
_entity_poly.type
_entity_poly.pdbx_seq_one_letter_code
_entity_poly.pdbx_strand_id
1 'polypeptide(L)'
;MEKLNINWFPGHMAKAIRLMKEKLALVDLVIELRDARAINSSINPIIQELFKNKPRIIILNKKDLSDMKVNQEWMAFLKKDPLVKVVLTNLLVDQPKNEIILLINQLLKDKINHQKSRGIPNWQIKVMIIGIPNVGKSRLINNLVKRKVSNVANQPGVTRGIQWVKLAQNIHLLDTPGILWPKLDDPLVAVHLSLIGAIKEQLLPFIDISYYAFNFLAKHYPHILKEHYALIIQWKQDMQTKEMDCYFLQMAKANNVLGSSEQQIIQMMTNFYYAFTKGIIKNISWERPK
;
A
#
# COMPACT_ATOMS: atom_id res chain seq x y z
N MET A 1 -6.79 7.22 -21.45
CA MET A 1 -5.70 6.29 -21.05
C MET A 1 -5.89 5.00 -21.83
N GLU A 2 -4.97 4.66 -22.71
CA GLU A 2 -4.90 3.32 -23.29
C GLU A 2 -4.71 2.31 -22.17
N LYS A 3 -5.20 1.08 -22.35
CA LYS A 3 -5.09 0.01 -21.36
C LYS A 3 -3.63 -0.20 -21.00
N LEU A 4 -3.24 0.22 -19.79
CA LEU A 4 -1.95 -0.14 -19.20
C LEU A 4 -1.90 -1.66 -19.02
N ASN A 5 -1.35 -2.38 -19.99
CA ASN A 5 -1.32 -3.84 -19.97
C ASN A 5 -0.12 -4.32 -19.13
N ILE A 6 -0.20 -4.13 -17.80
CA ILE A 6 0.84 -4.56 -16.87
C ILE A 6 0.56 -6.01 -16.49
N ASN A 7 1.14 -6.93 -17.24
CA ASN A 7 1.13 -8.37 -16.96
C ASN A 7 2.36 -8.75 -16.12
N TRP A 8 2.28 -8.57 -14.80
CA TRP A 8 3.35 -9.01 -13.92
C TRP A 8 2.82 -9.91 -12.81
N PHE A 9 2.86 -11.21 -13.08
CA PHE A 9 2.46 -12.23 -12.10
C PHE A 9 3.48 -13.36 -12.06
N PRO A 10 4.58 -13.19 -11.29
CA PRO A 10 5.58 -14.24 -11.11
C PRO A 10 4.98 -15.51 -10.51
N GLY A 11 5.46 -16.69 -10.93
CA GLY A 11 4.95 -18.00 -10.48
C GLY A 11 4.96 -18.18 -8.95
N HIS A 12 5.87 -17.50 -8.23
CA HIS A 12 5.86 -17.52 -6.77
C HIS A 12 4.63 -16.85 -6.14
N MET A 13 3.97 -15.90 -6.83
CA MET A 13 2.73 -15.29 -6.34
C MET A 13 1.53 -16.25 -6.48
N ALA A 14 1.44 -17.00 -7.58
CA ALA A 14 0.43 -18.05 -7.74
C ALA A 14 0.57 -19.14 -6.66
N LYS A 15 1.80 -19.58 -6.38
CA LYS A 15 2.09 -20.54 -5.31
C LYS A 15 1.69 -19.97 -3.94
N ALA A 16 1.96 -18.69 -3.68
CA ALA A 16 1.60 -18.07 -2.41
C ALA A 16 0.09 -17.97 -2.20
N ILE A 17 -0.69 -17.61 -3.23
CA ILE A 17 -2.18 -17.60 -3.17
C ILE A 17 -2.70 -19.00 -2.85
N ARG A 18 -2.19 -20.04 -3.52
CA ARG A 18 -2.58 -21.43 -3.24
C ARG A 18 -2.31 -21.81 -1.78
N LEU A 19 -1.11 -21.53 -1.27
CA LEU A 19 -0.76 -21.79 0.13
C LEU A 19 -1.61 -21.01 1.12
N MET A 20 -1.99 -19.76 0.80
CA MET A 20 -2.92 -18.97 1.63
C MET A 20 -4.30 -19.62 1.68
N LYS A 21 -4.83 -20.10 0.55
CA LYS A 21 -6.10 -20.84 0.48
C LYS A 21 -6.07 -22.08 1.37
N GLU A 22 -5.00 -22.87 1.30
CA GLU A 22 -4.81 -24.08 2.11
C GLU A 22 -4.77 -23.78 3.61
N LYS A 23 -4.20 -22.63 4.01
CA LYS A 23 -4.10 -22.21 5.42
C LYS A 23 -5.31 -21.44 5.94
N LEU A 24 -6.23 -21.03 5.05
CA LEU A 24 -7.38 -20.19 5.39
C LEU A 24 -8.24 -20.77 6.54
N ALA A 25 -8.48 -22.07 6.56
CA ALA A 25 -9.27 -22.74 7.60
C ALA A 25 -8.63 -22.65 8.99
N LEU A 26 -7.31 -22.51 9.05
CA LEU A 26 -6.55 -22.43 10.29
C LEU A 26 -6.47 -21.00 10.85
N VAL A 27 -6.82 -19.98 10.06
CA VAL A 27 -6.65 -18.57 10.42
C VAL A 27 -7.88 -18.04 11.13
N ASP A 28 -7.68 -17.39 12.26
CA ASP A 28 -8.74 -16.82 13.09
C ASP A 28 -9.00 -15.35 12.76
N LEU A 29 -7.94 -14.62 12.39
CA LEU A 29 -7.97 -13.19 12.11
C LEU A 29 -6.94 -12.85 11.04
N VAL A 30 -7.22 -11.82 10.23
CA VAL A 30 -6.31 -11.31 9.22
C VAL A 30 -5.83 -9.91 9.58
N ILE A 31 -4.52 -9.67 9.46
CA ILE A 31 -3.94 -8.31 9.47
C ILE A 31 -3.64 -7.96 8.01
N GLU A 32 -4.34 -6.97 7.48
CA GLU A 32 -4.20 -6.48 6.11
C GLU A 32 -3.47 -5.14 6.09
N LEU A 33 -2.25 -5.12 5.51
CA LEU A 33 -1.50 -3.88 5.32
C LEU A 33 -1.86 -3.23 4.01
N ARG A 34 -2.18 -1.93 4.08
CA ARG A 34 -2.42 -1.04 2.94
C ARG A 34 -1.49 0.17 3.00
N ASP A 35 -1.14 0.72 1.87
CA ASP A 35 -0.42 2.00 1.80
C ASP A 35 -1.43 3.16 1.98
N ALA A 36 -1.19 4.02 2.94
CA ALA A 36 -2.10 5.13 3.27
C ALA A 36 -2.26 6.15 2.12
N ARG A 37 -1.37 6.14 1.13
CA ARG A 37 -1.47 6.99 -0.06
C ARG A 37 -2.46 6.47 -1.11
N ALA A 38 -2.74 5.14 -1.10
CA ALA A 38 -3.60 4.47 -2.09
C ALA A 38 -4.32 3.27 -1.44
N ILE A 39 -5.26 3.58 -0.55
CA ILE A 39 -5.87 2.61 0.38
C ILE A 39 -6.72 1.57 -0.37
N ASN A 40 -7.52 2.01 -1.35
CA ASN A 40 -8.34 1.11 -2.15
C ASN A 40 -7.49 0.30 -3.15
N SER A 41 -6.59 0.96 -3.88
CA SER A 41 -5.69 0.30 -4.84
C SER A 41 -4.74 -0.70 -4.15
N SER A 42 -4.51 -0.56 -2.85
CA SER A 42 -3.72 -1.52 -2.06
C SER A 42 -4.46 -2.82 -1.73
N ILE A 43 -5.75 -2.93 -2.07
CA ILE A 43 -6.57 -4.12 -1.84
C ILE A 43 -6.29 -5.14 -2.95
N ASN A 44 -5.91 -6.35 -2.56
CA ASN A 44 -5.88 -7.46 -3.52
C ASN A 44 -7.28 -8.10 -3.57
N PRO A 45 -8.02 -7.97 -4.69
CA PRO A 45 -9.42 -8.43 -4.76
C PRO A 45 -9.56 -9.94 -4.56
N ILE A 46 -8.58 -10.75 -5.00
CA ILE A 46 -8.59 -12.21 -4.79
C ILE A 46 -8.50 -12.52 -3.29
N ILE A 47 -7.65 -11.80 -2.57
CA ILE A 47 -7.45 -11.99 -1.14
C ILE A 47 -8.67 -11.46 -0.36
N GLN A 48 -9.22 -10.31 -0.77
CA GLN A 48 -10.40 -9.74 -0.14
C GLN A 48 -11.58 -10.73 -0.17
N GLU A 49 -11.83 -11.37 -1.29
CA GLU A 49 -12.91 -12.37 -1.41
C GLU A 49 -12.65 -13.60 -0.52
N LEU A 50 -11.41 -14.07 -0.44
CA LEU A 50 -11.04 -15.20 0.42
C LEU A 50 -11.28 -14.94 1.91
N PHE A 51 -11.11 -13.71 2.38
CA PHE A 51 -11.16 -13.36 3.80
C PHE A 51 -12.35 -12.48 4.20
N LYS A 52 -13.36 -12.32 3.34
CA LYS A 52 -14.50 -11.43 3.57
C LYS A 52 -15.24 -11.67 4.89
N ASN A 53 -15.33 -12.93 5.33
CA ASN A 53 -16.03 -13.36 6.54
C ASN A 53 -15.10 -13.51 7.77
N LYS A 54 -13.84 -13.08 7.68
CA LYS A 54 -12.88 -13.16 8.79
C LYS A 54 -12.77 -11.79 9.48
N PRO A 55 -12.63 -11.75 10.81
CA PRO A 55 -12.25 -10.54 11.51
C PRO A 55 -10.93 -9.99 10.96
N ARG A 56 -10.85 -8.66 10.76
CA ARG A 56 -9.69 -8.02 10.12
C ARG A 56 -9.19 -6.82 10.91
N ILE A 57 -7.87 -6.68 10.98
CA ILE A 57 -7.22 -5.43 11.36
C ILE A 57 -6.58 -4.86 10.09
N ILE A 58 -7.08 -3.72 9.62
CA ILE A 58 -6.51 -2.99 8.49
C ILE A 58 -5.49 -2.01 9.02
N ILE A 59 -4.23 -2.16 8.59
CA ILE A 59 -3.13 -1.27 8.96
C ILE A 59 -2.84 -0.37 7.76
N LEU A 60 -3.15 0.93 7.91
CA LEU A 60 -2.81 1.97 6.96
C LEU A 60 -1.40 2.47 7.30
N ASN A 61 -0.41 1.97 6.56
CA ASN A 61 1.00 2.30 6.78
C ASN A 61 1.45 3.49 5.92
N LYS A 62 2.58 4.11 6.29
CA LYS A 62 3.18 5.28 5.64
C LYS A 62 2.30 6.55 5.77
N LYS A 63 1.68 6.73 6.94
CA LYS A 63 0.86 7.92 7.24
C LYS A 63 1.60 9.24 7.06
N ASP A 64 2.93 9.20 7.19
CA ASP A 64 3.84 10.33 7.02
C ASP A 64 3.97 10.81 5.56
N LEU A 65 3.53 10.00 4.60
CA LEU A 65 3.56 10.32 3.17
C LEU A 65 2.18 10.70 2.62
N SER A 66 1.09 10.43 3.36
CA SER A 66 -0.29 10.57 2.91
C SER A 66 -0.98 11.80 3.49
N ASP A 67 -2.08 12.22 2.86
CA ASP A 67 -2.95 13.29 3.34
C ASP A 67 -3.74 12.82 4.58
N MET A 68 -3.52 13.49 5.72
CA MET A 68 -4.14 13.11 6.98
C MET A 68 -5.66 13.26 6.98
N LYS A 69 -6.20 14.26 6.27
CA LYS A 69 -7.67 14.46 6.18
C LYS A 69 -8.30 13.29 5.42
N VAL A 70 -7.71 12.89 4.30
CA VAL A 70 -8.16 11.74 3.51
C VAL A 70 -8.02 10.43 4.31
N ASN A 71 -6.98 10.28 5.11
CA ASN A 71 -6.84 9.13 6.00
C ASN A 71 -7.98 9.06 7.04
N GLN A 72 -8.40 10.19 7.59
CA GLN A 72 -9.53 10.23 8.54
C GLN A 72 -10.84 9.81 7.86
N GLU A 73 -11.10 10.29 6.64
CA GLU A 73 -12.25 9.88 5.82
C GLU A 73 -12.26 8.36 5.60
N TRP A 74 -11.12 7.79 5.21
CA TRP A 74 -10.96 6.34 5.02
C TRP A 74 -11.14 5.55 6.31
N MET A 75 -10.60 6.02 7.42
CA MET A 75 -10.77 5.36 8.71
C MET A 75 -12.23 5.32 9.14
N ALA A 76 -12.98 6.42 8.94
CA ALA A 76 -14.40 6.47 9.20
C ALA A 76 -15.19 5.52 8.29
N PHE A 77 -14.83 5.45 7.01
CA PHE A 77 -15.45 4.54 6.04
C PHE A 77 -15.22 3.06 6.40
N LEU A 78 -13.97 2.68 6.67
CA LEU A 78 -13.61 1.28 6.96
C LEU A 78 -14.17 0.78 8.29
N LYS A 79 -14.34 1.65 9.29
CA LYS A 79 -14.92 1.29 10.61
C LYS A 79 -16.43 1.00 10.57
N LYS A 80 -17.12 1.22 9.44
CA LYS A 80 -18.53 0.82 9.28
C LYS A 80 -18.72 -0.70 9.28
N ASP A 81 -17.69 -1.47 8.90
CA ASP A 81 -17.71 -2.93 9.00
C ASP A 81 -17.39 -3.36 10.45
N PRO A 82 -18.31 -4.02 11.17
CA PRO A 82 -18.09 -4.43 12.56
C PRO A 82 -16.96 -5.46 12.74
N LEU A 83 -16.62 -6.21 11.67
CA LEU A 83 -15.52 -7.17 11.65
C LEU A 83 -14.15 -6.49 11.40
N VAL A 84 -14.12 -5.16 11.23
CA VAL A 84 -12.92 -4.42 10.89
C VAL A 84 -12.49 -3.48 12.03
N LYS A 85 -11.21 -3.52 12.37
CA LYS A 85 -10.53 -2.48 13.14
C LYS A 85 -9.44 -1.85 12.27
N VAL A 86 -9.16 -0.56 12.48
CA VAL A 86 -8.23 0.21 11.64
C VAL A 86 -7.15 0.84 12.50
N VAL A 87 -5.89 0.68 12.09
CA VAL A 87 -4.71 1.31 12.70
C VAL A 87 -4.02 2.15 11.63
N LEU A 88 -3.76 3.42 11.93
CA LEU A 88 -3.00 4.33 11.07
C LEU A 88 -1.59 4.49 11.64
N THR A 89 -0.55 4.18 10.88
CA THR A 89 0.81 4.08 11.41
C THR A 89 1.89 4.51 10.41
N ASN A 90 3.06 4.87 10.93
CA ASN A 90 4.33 4.87 10.21
C ASN A 90 5.26 3.83 10.87
N LEU A 91 5.39 2.66 10.27
CA LEU A 91 6.18 1.56 10.81
C LEU A 91 7.70 1.84 10.85
N LEU A 92 8.17 2.99 10.38
CA LEU A 92 9.56 3.43 10.57
C LEU A 92 9.81 3.92 12.00
N VAL A 93 8.82 4.53 12.63
CA VAL A 93 8.91 5.17 13.94
C VAL A 93 7.93 4.61 14.96
N ASP A 94 6.72 4.23 14.55
CA ASP A 94 5.68 3.74 15.44
C ASP A 94 5.90 2.26 15.80
N GLN A 95 5.48 1.90 17.00
CA GLN A 95 5.50 0.52 17.50
C GLN A 95 4.10 0.05 17.91
N PRO A 96 3.24 -0.34 16.95
CA PRO A 96 1.83 -0.63 17.21
C PRO A 96 1.56 -1.99 17.88
N LYS A 97 2.57 -2.67 18.45
CA LYS A 97 2.46 -4.03 18.99
C LYS A 97 1.34 -4.18 20.02
N ASN A 98 1.32 -3.32 21.03
CA ASN A 98 0.36 -3.44 22.12
C ASN A 98 -1.07 -3.14 21.63
N GLU A 99 -1.23 -2.13 20.77
CA GLU A 99 -2.51 -1.80 20.14
C GLU A 99 -3.02 -2.98 19.30
N ILE A 100 -2.19 -3.58 18.48
CA ILE A 100 -2.57 -4.73 17.64
C ILE A 100 -2.99 -5.93 18.51
N ILE A 101 -2.26 -6.24 19.58
CA ILE A 101 -2.62 -7.32 20.50
C ILE A 101 -3.99 -7.04 21.17
N LEU A 102 -4.22 -5.80 21.60
CA LEU A 102 -5.51 -5.39 22.16
C LEU A 102 -6.65 -5.61 21.16
N LEU A 103 -6.48 -5.16 19.90
CA LEU A 103 -7.48 -5.30 18.85
C LEU A 103 -7.74 -6.76 18.46
N ILE A 104 -6.72 -7.62 18.46
CA ILE A 104 -6.88 -9.07 18.26
C ILE A 104 -7.79 -9.65 19.33
N ASN A 105 -7.51 -9.33 20.59
CA ASN A 105 -8.31 -9.83 21.72
C ASN A 105 -9.75 -9.30 21.71
N GLN A 106 -9.96 -8.05 21.31
CA GLN A 106 -11.30 -7.47 21.14
C GLN A 106 -12.11 -8.16 20.06
N LEU A 107 -11.53 -8.33 18.86
CA LEU A 107 -12.20 -8.95 17.71
C LEU A 107 -12.50 -10.44 17.91
N LEU A 108 -11.69 -11.13 18.72
CA LEU A 108 -11.84 -12.56 18.97
C LEU A 108 -12.39 -12.88 20.36
N LYS A 109 -12.94 -11.88 21.09
CA LYS A 109 -13.40 -12.01 22.49
C LYS A 109 -14.35 -13.21 22.66
N ASP A 110 -15.39 -13.30 21.84
CA ASP A 110 -16.39 -14.35 21.96
C ASP A 110 -15.80 -15.72 21.64
N LYS A 111 -14.93 -15.81 20.63
CA LYS A 111 -14.23 -17.04 20.29
C LYS A 111 -13.28 -17.49 21.40
N ILE A 112 -12.54 -16.56 22.00
CA ILE A 112 -11.66 -16.83 23.15
C ILE A 112 -12.47 -17.36 24.35
N ASN A 113 -13.59 -16.73 24.68
CA ASN A 113 -14.46 -17.14 25.78
C ASN A 113 -15.07 -18.52 25.51
N HIS A 114 -15.52 -18.78 24.31
CA HIS A 114 -16.02 -20.10 23.90
C HIS A 114 -14.96 -21.21 24.03
N GLN A 115 -13.70 -20.94 23.64
CA GLN A 115 -12.62 -21.93 23.82
C GLN A 115 -12.30 -22.18 25.30
N LYS A 116 -12.30 -21.12 26.12
CA LYS A 116 -12.12 -21.25 27.58
C LYS A 116 -13.22 -22.11 28.22
N SER A 117 -14.49 -21.91 27.86
CA SER A 117 -15.60 -22.71 28.39
C SER A 117 -15.52 -24.18 27.98
N ARG A 118 -14.83 -24.50 26.89
CA ARG A 118 -14.50 -25.85 26.44
C ARG A 118 -13.26 -26.47 27.12
N GLY A 119 -12.67 -25.81 28.12
CA GLY A 119 -11.49 -26.29 28.83
C GLY A 119 -10.16 -26.04 28.08
N ILE A 120 -10.13 -25.10 27.13
CA ILE A 120 -8.92 -24.73 26.36
C ILE A 120 -8.51 -23.30 26.72
N PRO A 121 -8.00 -23.01 27.92
CA PRO A 121 -7.71 -21.64 28.37
C PRO A 121 -6.57 -20.97 27.58
N ASN A 122 -5.62 -21.75 27.06
CA ASN A 122 -4.46 -21.28 26.29
C ASN A 122 -4.62 -21.56 24.80
N TRP A 123 -5.83 -21.34 24.27
CA TRP A 123 -6.09 -21.51 22.84
C TRP A 123 -5.14 -20.63 21.99
N GLN A 124 -4.53 -21.26 20.96
CA GLN A 124 -3.57 -20.62 20.08
C GLN A 124 -4.26 -19.86 18.96
N ILE A 125 -4.20 -18.53 19.03
CA ILE A 125 -4.75 -17.62 18.01
C ILE A 125 -3.81 -17.58 16.81
N LYS A 126 -4.34 -17.83 15.63
CA LYS A 126 -3.61 -17.84 14.37
C LYS A 126 -3.99 -16.64 13.52
N VAL A 127 -3.03 -15.75 13.29
CA VAL A 127 -3.21 -14.50 12.57
C VAL A 127 -2.40 -14.54 11.28
N MET A 128 -3.03 -14.28 10.14
CA MET A 128 -2.34 -14.16 8.85
C MET A 128 -2.07 -12.69 8.53
N ILE A 129 -0.86 -12.39 8.08
CA ILE A 129 -0.49 -11.04 7.62
C ILE A 129 -0.46 -11.02 6.10
N ILE A 130 -1.26 -10.13 5.49
CA ILE A 130 -1.38 -9.99 4.04
C ILE A 130 -1.14 -8.54 3.60
N GLY A 131 -0.92 -8.34 2.31
CA GLY A 131 -0.78 -7.02 1.69
C GLY A 131 0.08 -7.09 0.42
N ILE A 132 0.03 -6.03 -0.36
CA ILE A 132 0.79 -5.87 -1.60
C ILE A 132 2.31 -5.81 -1.34
N PRO A 133 3.16 -5.93 -2.39
CA PRO A 133 4.59 -5.69 -2.26
C PRO A 133 4.89 -4.27 -1.72
N ASN A 134 6.01 -4.12 -1.03
CA ASN A 134 6.56 -2.86 -0.50
C ASN A 134 5.66 -2.07 0.46
N VAL A 135 4.53 -2.63 0.92
CA VAL A 135 3.61 -1.97 1.87
C VAL A 135 4.13 -1.96 3.32
N GLY A 136 5.16 -2.78 3.64
CA GLY A 136 5.80 -2.82 4.96
C GLY A 136 5.52 -4.07 5.79
N LYS A 137 5.05 -5.19 5.20
CA LYS A 137 4.75 -6.43 5.95
C LYS A 137 5.93 -6.95 6.78
N SER A 138 7.10 -7.13 6.16
CA SER A 138 8.30 -7.62 6.87
C SER A 138 8.73 -6.67 7.99
N ARG A 139 8.56 -5.35 7.81
CA ARG A 139 8.83 -4.38 8.86
C ARG A 139 7.84 -4.50 10.01
N LEU A 140 6.55 -4.63 9.72
CA LEU A 140 5.53 -4.87 10.75
C LEU A 140 5.88 -6.11 11.58
N ILE A 141 6.19 -7.23 10.94
CA ILE A 141 6.53 -8.48 11.61
C ILE A 141 7.73 -8.29 12.53
N ASN A 142 8.80 -7.65 12.04
CA ASN A 142 10.00 -7.39 12.83
C ASN A 142 9.71 -6.48 14.04
N ASN A 143 8.87 -5.43 13.86
CA ASN A 143 8.43 -4.55 14.96
C ASN A 143 7.59 -5.32 16.01
N LEU A 144 6.70 -6.19 15.55
CA LEU A 144 5.84 -6.99 16.43
C LEU A 144 6.64 -8.00 17.27
N VAL A 145 7.65 -8.62 16.67
CA VAL A 145 8.45 -9.68 17.32
C VAL A 145 9.67 -9.11 18.04
N LYS A 146 10.01 -7.82 17.84
CA LYS A 146 11.20 -7.14 18.39
C LYS A 146 12.53 -7.81 18.01
N ARG A 147 12.58 -8.50 16.87
CA ARG A 147 13.79 -9.09 16.31
C ARG A 147 13.72 -9.20 14.79
N LYS A 148 14.86 -9.32 14.11
CA LYS A 148 14.89 -9.52 12.65
C LYS A 148 14.52 -10.97 12.32
N VAL A 149 13.27 -11.21 11.99
CA VAL A 149 12.71 -12.52 11.60
C VAL A 149 12.46 -12.58 10.10
N SER A 150 12.05 -11.46 9.51
CA SER A 150 11.75 -11.33 8.09
C SER A 150 12.70 -10.35 7.41
N ASN A 151 13.14 -10.67 6.18
CA ASN A 151 14.02 -9.80 5.42
C ASN A 151 13.24 -8.56 4.93
N VAL A 152 13.79 -7.38 5.21
CA VAL A 152 13.24 -6.09 4.77
C VAL A 152 14.08 -5.58 3.61
N ALA A 153 13.48 -5.40 2.44
CA ALA A 153 14.09 -4.69 1.31
C ALA A 153 13.01 -3.91 0.55
N ASN A 154 13.43 -2.86 -0.13
CA ASN A 154 12.53 -2.01 -0.95
C ASN A 154 12.34 -2.59 -2.37
N GLN A 155 12.52 -3.91 -2.53
CA GLN A 155 12.31 -4.61 -3.80
C GLN A 155 11.16 -5.61 -3.69
N PRO A 156 10.25 -5.68 -4.67
CA PRO A 156 9.17 -6.65 -4.71
C PRO A 156 9.69 -8.10 -4.74
N GLY A 157 9.10 -9.00 -3.92
CA GLY A 157 9.39 -10.44 -3.95
C GLY A 157 10.50 -10.94 -3.02
N VAL A 158 10.91 -10.15 -2.02
CA VAL A 158 11.97 -10.53 -1.05
C VAL A 158 11.57 -11.68 -0.14
N THR A 159 10.33 -11.70 0.35
CA THR A 159 9.79 -12.81 1.16
C THR A 159 9.25 -13.88 0.22
N ARG A 160 9.92 -15.06 0.16
CA ARG A 160 9.59 -16.15 -0.77
C ARG A 160 8.83 -17.31 -0.15
N GLY A 161 8.73 -17.38 1.18
CA GLY A 161 8.10 -18.49 1.91
C GLY A 161 7.05 -18.03 2.91
N ILE A 162 6.23 -18.98 3.37
CA ILE A 162 5.25 -18.79 4.45
C ILE A 162 5.81 -19.43 5.71
N GLN A 163 5.86 -18.68 6.82
CA GLN A 163 6.37 -19.18 8.10
C GLN A 163 5.56 -18.68 9.29
N TRP A 164 5.45 -19.51 10.33
CA TRP A 164 4.84 -19.13 11.59
C TRP A 164 5.85 -18.41 12.49
N VAL A 165 5.42 -17.30 13.07
CA VAL A 165 6.23 -16.49 14.00
C VAL A 165 5.42 -16.21 15.26
N LYS A 166 5.96 -16.49 16.45
CA LYS A 166 5.30 -16.23 17.73
C LYS A 166 5.33 -14.74 18.06
N LEU A 167 4.14 -14.13 18.25
CA LEU A 167 3.98 -12.73 18.65
C LEU A 167 3.86 -12.58 20.17
N ALA A 168 3.03 -13.41 20.79
CA ALA A 168 2.76 -13.46 22.22
C ALA A 168 2.59 -14.93 22.66
N GLN A 169 2.34 -15.17 23.94
CA GLN A 169 2.23 -16.53 24.48
C GLN A 169 1.26 -17.40 23.68
N ASN A 170 0.12 -16.83 23.28
CA ASN A 170 -0.97 -17.52 22.59
C ASN A 170 -1.29 -16.95 21.21
N ILE A 171 -0.45 -16.10 20.62
CA ILE A 171 -0.67 -15.49 19.29
C ILE A 171 0.47 -15.84 18.36
N HIS A 172 0.15 -16.48 17.25
CA HIS A 172 1.06 -16.84 16.17
C HIS A 172 0.71 -16.09 14.90
N LEU A 173 1.72 -15.46 14.30
CA LEU A 173 1.62 -14.75 13.02
C LEU A 173 2.06 -15.67 11.88
N LEU A 174 1.33 -15.68 10.78
CA LEU A 174 1.73 -16.30 9.54
C LEU A 174 2.22 -15.21 8.58
N ASP A 175 3.54 -15.17 8.39
CA ASP A 175 4.16 -14.27 7.40
C ASP A 175 3.87 -14.77 5.99
N THR A 176 3.43 -13.88 5.12
CA THR A 176 3.13 -14.21 3.73
C THR A 176 3.88 -13.28 2.77
N PRO A 177 4.27 -13.77 1.57
CA PRO A 177 4.82 -12.91 0.53
C PRO A 177 3.88 -11.74 0.19
N GLY A 178 4.43 -10.64 -0.33
CA GLY A 178 3.63 -9.59 -0.95
C GLY A 178 3.05 -10.07 -2.27
N ILE A 179 1.75 -9.95 -2.45
CA ILE A 179 1.06 -10.49 -3.61
C ILE A 179 0.28 -9.39 -4.30
N LEU A 180 0.55 -9.20 -5.60
CA LEU A 180 -0.37 -8.57 -6.54
C LEU A 180 -1.22 -9.64 -7.20
N TRP A 181 -2.27 -9.25 -7.90
CA TRP A 181 -3.11 -10.14 -8.69
C TRP A 181 -2.66 -10.16 -10.16
N PRO A 182 -3.01 -11.22 -10.93
CA PRO A 182 -2.45 -11.47 -12.26
C PRO A 182 -2.71 -10.38 -13.28
N LYS A 183 -3.89 -9.76 -13.23
CA LYS A 183 -4.30 -8.71 -14.15
C LYS A 183 -4.71 -7.48 -13.38
N LEU A 184 -4.07 -6.37 -13.68
CA LEU A 184 -4.47 -5.05 -13.23
C LEU A 184 -5.45 -4.47 -14.27
N ASP A 185 -6.70 -4.96 -14.24
CA ASP A 185 -7.73 -4.62 -15.24
C ASP A 185 -8.15 -3.14 -15.17
N ASP A 186 -8.03 -2.52 -13.99
CA ASP A 186 -8.27 -1.09 -13.81
C ASP A 186 -6.94 -0.31 -14.01
N PRO A 187 -6.82 0.49 -15.09
CA PRO A 187 -5.64 1.30 -15.36
C PRO A 187 -5.33 2.27 -14.21
N LEU A 188 -6.36 2.78 -13.52
CA LEU A 188 -6.18 3.72 -12.43
C LEU A 188 -5.54 3.05 -11.21
N VAL A 189 -5.94 1.83 -10.89
CA VAL A 189 -5.31 1.02 -9.85
C VAL A 189 -3.84 0.76 -10.19
N ALA A 190 -3.54 0.43 -11.45
CA ALA A 190 -2.17 0.21 -11.90
C ALA A 190 -1.29 1.46 -11.73
N VAL A 191 -1.81 2.64 -12.07
CA VAL A 191 -1.12 3.93 -11.88
C VAL A 191 -0.88 4.20 -10.39
N HIS A 192 -1.89 4.05 -9.55
CA HIS A 192 -1.75 4.27 -8.10
C HIS A 192 -0.71 3.32 -7.49
N LEU A 193 -0.77 2.02 -7.83
CA LEU A 193 0.21 1.03 -7.37
C LEU A 193 1.64 1.36 -7.85
N SER A 194 1.77 1.94 -9.03
CA SER A 194 3.05 2.42 -9.56
C SER A 194 3.59 3.60 -8.73
N LEU A 195 2.76 4.60 -8.48
CA LEU A 195 3.12 5.82 -7.73
C LEU A 195 3.50 5.54 -6.26
N ILE A 196 2.97 4.47 -5.66
CA ILE A 196 3.35 4.03 -4.31
C ILE A 196 4.53 3.05 -4.29
N GLY A 197 5.07 2.67 -5.46
CA GLY A 197 6.23 1.77 -5.60
C GLY A 197 5.92 0.29 -5.34
N ALA A 198 4.67 -0.16 -5.60
CA ALA A 198 4.26 -1.56 -5.44
C ALA A 198 4.58 -2.42 -6.67
N ILE A 199 4.79 -1.81 -7.84
CA ILE A 199 5.12 -2.46 -9.12
C ILE A 199 6.59 -2.22 -9.45
N LYS A 200 7.23 -3.17 -10.16
CA LYS A 200 8.62 -3.03 -10.62
C LYS A 200 8.73 -1.93 -11.68
N GLU A 201 9.72 -1.07 -11.53
CA GLU A 201 9.98 0.11 -12.39
C GLU A 201 10.11 -0.22 -13.88
N GLN A 202 10.75 -1.36 -14.21
CA GLN A 202 10.98 -1.81 -15.59
C GLN A 202 9.70 -2.07 -16.40
N LEU A 203 8.56 -2.15 -15.73
CA LEU A 203 7.25 -2.44 -16.33
C LEU A 203 6.40 -1.19 -16.52
N LEU A 204 6.94 0.00 -16.21
CA LEU A 204 6.13 1.20 -16.08
C LEU A 204 6.23 2.14 -17.26
N PRO A 205 5.11 2.58 -17.83
CA PRO A 205 5.05 3.68 -18.78
C PRO A 205 5.18 5.01 -18.02
N PHE A 206 6.40 5.44 -17.70
CA PHE A 206 6.66 6.63 -16.87
C PHE A 206 6.00 7.90 -17.39
N ILE A 207 5.92 8.07 -18.69
CA ILE A 207 5.32 9.25 -19.32
C ILE A 207 3.84 9.36 -18.94
N ASP A 208 3.05 8.30 -19.16
CA ASP A 208 1.61 8.30 -18.87
C ASP A 208 1.34 8.47 -17.36
N ILE A 209 2.14 7.80 -16.52
CA ILE A 209 2.04 7.93 -15.07
C ILE A 209 2.35 9.36 -14.61
N SER A 210 3.35 10.01 -15.24
CA SER A 210 3.74 11.38 -14.91
C SER A 210 2.66 12.38 -15.33
N TYR A 211 2.04 12.22 -16.49
CA TYR A 211 0.91 13.06 -16.89
C TYR A 211 -0.28 12.90 -15.95
N TYR A 212 -0.62 11.67 -15.59
CA TYR A 212 -1.67 11.42 -14.60
C TYR A 212 -1.36 12.11 -13.27
N ALA A 213 -0.17 11.88 -12.73
CA ALA A 213 0.24 12.43 -11.44
C ALA A 213 0.25 13.98 -11.46
N PHE A 214 0.75 14.57 -12.53
CA PHE A 214 0.76 16.03 -12.71
C PHE A 214 -0.66 16.60 -12.73
N ASN A 215 -1.55 16.05 -13.55
CA ASN A 215 -2.94 16.47 -13.65
C ASN A 215 -3.70 16.30 -12.32
N PHE A 216 -3.46 15.17 -11.63
CA PHE A 216 -4.03 14.91 -10.31
C PHE A 216 -3.58 15.96 -9.27
N LEU A 217 -2.29 16.29 -9.23
CA LEU A 217 -1.77 17.31 -8.32
C LEU A 217 -2.28 18.71 -8.67
N ALA A 218 -2.29 19.07 -9.95
CA ALA A 218 -2.81 20.35 -10.41
C ALA A 218 -4.27 20.56 -9.96
N LYS A 219 -5.07 19.49 -9.95
CA LYS A 219 -6.46 19.50 -9.52
C LYS A 219 -6.65 19.50 -8.00
N HIS A 220 -5.95 18.62 -7.30
CA HIS A 220 -6.24 18.31 -5.89
C HIS A 220 -5.22 18.87 -4.90
N TYR A 221 -3.99 19.09 -5.35
CA TYR A 221 -2.85 19.52 -4.52
C TYR A 221 -2.00 20.58 -5.23
N PRO A 222 -2.57 21.70 -5.77
CA PRO A 222 -1.81 22.68 -6.53
C PRO A 222 -0.70 23.35 -5.70
N HIS A 223 -0.86 23.43 -4.38
CA HIS A 223 0.16 23.94 -3.46
C HIS A 223 1.46 23.11 -3.52
N ILE A 224 1.38 21.80 -3.71
CA ILE A 224 2.56 20.93 -3.82
C ILE A 224 3.38 21.28 -5.06
N LEU A 225 2.72 21.51 -6.20
CA LEU A 225 3.41 21.94 -7.43
C LEU A 225 4.07 23.30 -7.26
N LYS A 226 3.43 24.22 -6.51
CA LYS A 226 4.01 25.52 -6.16
C LYS A 226 5.22 25.39 -5.24
N GLU A 227 5.12 24.60 -4.17
CA GLU A 227 6.17 24.45 -3.16
C GLU A 227 7.40 23.72 -3.68
N HIS A 228 7.22 22.64 -4.46
CA HIS A 228 8.33 21.81 -4.91
C HIS A 228 8.92 22.25 -6.25
N TYR A 229 8.13 22.91 -7.10
CA TYR A 229 8.51 23.20 -8.48
C TYR A 229 8.30 24.67 -8.88
N ALA A 230 7.90 25.53 -7.96
CA ALA A 230 7.58 26.94 -8.18
C ALA A 230 6.52 27.17 -9.29
N LEU A 231 5.64 26.18 -9.54
CA LEU A 231 4.62 26.27 -10.56
C LEU A 231 3.32 26.85 -9.99
N ILE A 232 2.76 27.83 -10.68
CA ILE A 232 1.40 28.32 -10.46
C ILE A 232 0.54 27.85 -11.62
N ILE A 233 -0.36 26.90 -11.36
CA ILE A 233 -1.16 26.24 -12.40
C ILE A 233 -2.62 26.61 -12.22
N GLN A 234 -3.26 27.07 -13.28
CA GLN A 234 -4.72 27.12 -13.38
C GLN A 234 -5.19 25.79 -14.00
N TRP A 235 -5.71 24.88 -13.14
CA TRP A 235 -6.17 23.59 -13.60
C TRP A 235 -7.38 23.72 -14.52
N LYS A 236 -7.36 22.96 -15.63
CA LYS A 236 -8.47 22.79 -16.56
C LYS A 236 -8.79 21.32 -16.70
N GLN A 237 -10.09 20.98 -16.90
CA GLN A 237 -10.53 19.59 -16.99
C GLN A 237 -9.86 18.82 -18.13
N ASP A 238 -9.59 19.48 -19.26
CA ASP A 238 -9.05 18.89 -20.49
C ASP A 238 -7.64 19.39 -20.78
N MET A 239 -6.76 19.42 -19.75
CA MET A 239 -5.37 19.80 -19.92
C MET A 239 -4.67 18.86 -20.90
N GLN A 240 -4.19 19.39 -22.02
CA GLN A 240 -3.55 18.61 -23.09
C GLN A 240 -2.11 18.22 -22.71
N THR A 241 -1.63 17.08 -23.25
CA THR A 241 -0.25 16.62 -23.02
C THR A 241 0.80 17.67 -23.40
N LYS A 242 0.62 18.38 -24.53
CA LYS A 242 1.51 19.47 -24.94
C LYS A 242 1.58 20.61 -23.92
N GLU A 243 0.49 20.92 -23.25
CA GLU A 243 0.46 21.93 -22.18
C GLU A 243 1.24 21.44 -20.96
N MET A 244 1.07 20.18 -20.58
CA MET A 244 1.84 19.55 -19.49
C MET A 244 3.34 19.46 -19.83
N ASP A 245 3.71 19.19 -21.06
CA ASP A 245 5.12 19.19 -21.53
C ASP A 245 5.78 20.54 -21.30
N CYS A 246 5.06 21.66 -21.53
CA CYS A 246 5.57 22.99 -21.24
C CYS A 246 5.90 23.17 -19.75
N TYR A 247 5.05 22.65 -18.84
CA TYR A 247 5.32 22.68 -17.42
C TYR A 247 6.50 21.77 -17.04
N PHE A 248 6.59 20.55 -17.59
CA PHE A 248 7.74 19.68 -17.34
C PHE A 248 9.06 20.31 -17.86
N LEU A 249 9.02 20.98 -18.99
CA LEU A 249 10.19 21.71 -19.52
C LEU A 249 10.57 22.89 -18.59
N GLN A 250 9.59 23.61 -18.07
CA GLN A 250 9.82 24.69 -17.09
C GLN A 250 10.46 24.13 -15.81
N MET A 251 9.94 23.02 -15.30
CA MET A 251 10.51 22.33 -14.13
C MET A 251 11.95 21.85 -14.41
N ALA A 252 12.21 21.30 -15.58
CA ALA A 252 13.53 20.81 -15.98
C ALA A 252 14.56 21.96 -16.03
N LYS A 253 14.21 23.09 -16.62
CA LYS A 253 15.06 24.31 -16.65
C LYS A 253 15.36 24.82 -15.24
N ALA A 254 14.34 24.90 -14.38
CA ALA A 254 14.49 25.36 -13.00
C ALA A 254 15.39 24.42 -12.17
N ASN A 255 15.47 23.14 -12.53
CA ASN A 255 16.31 22.13 -11.87
C ASN A 255 17.65 21.88 -12.61
N ASN A 256 18.02 22.72 -13.57
CA ASN A 256 19.27 22.61 -14.36
C ASN A 256 19.46 21.25 -15.04
N VAL A 257 18.37 20.64 -15.54
CA VAL A 257 18.43 19.40 -16.30
C VAL A 257 19.02 19.72 -17.69
N LEU A 258 20.08 19.02 -18.07
CA LEU A 258 20.78 19.23 -19.33
C LEU A 258 20.18 18.38 -20.48
N GLY A 259 20.42 18.80 -21.73
CA GLY A 259 20.00 18.07 -22.93
C GLY A 259 19.04 18.84 -23.82
N SER A 260 18.56 18.20 -24.90
CA SER A 260 17.48 18.76 -25.74
C SER A 260 16.18 18.88 -24.96
N SER A 261 15.23 19.70 -25.43
CA SER A 261 13.93 19.92 -24.76
C SER A 261 13.19 18.61 -24.49
N GLU A 262 13.20 17.67 -25.42
CA GLU A 262 12.58 16.36 -25.26
C GLU A 262 13.28 15.52 -24.19
N GLN A 263 14.61 15.47 -24.18
CA GLN A 263 15.38 14.78 -23.13
C GLN A 263 15.15 15.38 -21.77
N GLN A 264 15.07 16.70 -21.67
CA GLN A 264 14.79 17.43 -20.42
C GLN A 264 13.40 17.07 -19.87
N ILE A 265 12.37 17.01 -20.72
CA ILE A 265 11.01 16.64 -20.34
C ILE A 265 10.98 15.20 -19.80
N ILE A 266 11.53 14.23 -20.54
CA ILE A 266 11.54 12.80 -20.15
C ILE A 266 12.31 12.61 -18.84
N GLN A 267 13.48 13.23 -18.68
CA GLN A 267 14.26 13.16 -17.45
C GLN A 267 13.50 13.79 -16.28
N MET A 268 12.82 14.92 -16.50
CA MET A 268 12.04 15.57 -15.47
C MET A 268 10.82 14.74 -15.05
N MET A 269 10.10 14.13 -15.98
CA MET A 269 9.02 13.19 -15.72
C MET A 269 9.49 11.99 -14.87
N THR A 270 10.67 11.47 -15.18
CA THR A 270 11.30 10.38 -14.43
C THR A 270 11.61 10.81 -12.99
N ASN A 271 12.22 11.99 -12.82
CA ASN A 271 12.52 12.57 -11.51
C ASN A 271 11.24 12.83 -10.70
N PHE A 272 10.21 13.34 -11.36
CA PHE A 272 8.89 13.61 -10.79
C PHE A 272 8.23 12.33 -10.27
N TYR A 273 8.24 11.25 -11.05
CA TYR A 273 7.77 9.94 -10.61
C TYR A 273 8.54 9.44 -9.36
N TYR A 274 9.86 9.52 -9.39
CA TYR A 274 10.67 9.08 -8.25
C TYR A 274 10.45 9.92 -6.99
N ALA A 275 10.07 11.18 -7.13
CA ALA A 275 9.77 12.02 -5.97
C ALA A 275 8.61 11.44 -5.10
N PHE A 276 7.64 10.75 -5.70
CA PHE A 276 6.56 10.07 -4.97
C PHE A 276 7.00 8.71 -4.41
N THR A 277 7.65 7.88 -5.22
CA THR A 277 8.03 6.53 -4.80
C THR A 277 9.08 6.54 -3.69
N LYS A 278 9.98 7.52 -3.71
CA LYS A 278 11.01 7.74 -2.67
C LYS A 278 10.50 8.55 -1.46
N GLY A 279 9.25 9.06 -1.51
CA GLY A 279 8.66 9.84 -0.42
C GLY A 279 9.31 11.22 -0.22
N ILE A 280 9.87 11.81 -1.28
CA ILE A 280 10.36 13.21 -1.28
C ILE A 280 9.17 14.15 -1.21
N ILE A 281 8.18 13.95 -2.07
CA ILE A 281 6.89 14.64 -2.03
C ILE A 281 5.94 13.83 -1.14
N LYS A 282 5.34 14.50 -0.17
CA LYS A 282 4.51 13.93 0.89
C LYS A 282 3.12 14.56 0.91
N ASN A 283 2.28 14.11 1.85
CA ASN A 283 0.94 14.63 2.10
C ASN A 283 -0.01 14.46 0.90
N ILE A 284 0.13 13.34 0.16
CA ILE A 284 -0.71 13.03 -1.00
C ILE A 284 -1.43 11.71 -0.76
N SER A 285 -2.75 11.70 -1.03
CA SER A 285 -3.55 10.48 -1.16
C SER A 285 -4.16 10.47 -2.55
N TRP A 286 -3.87 9.41 -3.30
CA TRP A 286 -4.26 9.29 -4.71
C TRP A 286 -5.73 8.96 -4.92
N GLU A 287 -6.45 8.63 -3.85
CA GLU A 287 -7.85 8.21 -3.89
C GLU A 287 -8.60 8.58 -2.59
N ARG A 288 -9.92 8.71 -2.71
CA ARG A 288 -10.82 8.99 -1.57
C ARG A 288 -11.89 7.90 -1.46
N PRO A 289 -12.47 7.68 -0.27
CA PRO A 289 -13.62 6.78 -0.13
C PRO A 289 -14.80 7.30 -0.94
N LYS A 290 -15.54 6.39 -1.57
CA LYS A 290 -16.76 6.69 -2.35
C LYS A 290 -17.99 6.56 -1.48
#